data_2043e875e3b0cdce9075e2576f4ab278
#
_entry.id   2043e875e3b0cdce9075e2576f4ab278
#
_cell.length_a   1.000
_cell.length_b   1.000
_cell.length_c   1.000
_cell.angle_alpha   90.00
_cell.angle_beta   90.00
_cell.angle_gamma   90.00
#
_symmetry.space_group_name_H-M   'P 1'
#
loop_
_entity.id
_entity.type
_entity.pdbx_description
1 polymer ?
#
loop_
_entity_poly.entity_id
_entity_poly.type
_entity_poly.pdbx_seq_one_letter_code
_entity_poly.pdbx_strand_id
1 'polypeptide(L)'
;MKNKLIWLVALLMIVGQTMAKGNIERYAIGFYNLENLFDTIHDEGKQDSAFLPNGSNKWNTEKYQLKLNNLAKVLGLLGTDSVANGCSVIGVAEVENSRVLDDLCAQPPLKKRNIKFEHIEGPDVRGIDCALLYDPAVFKVRDTKLVPYVQVLEKDSNYFTRGFFIVSGTLATEHLTVVVNHLPSRYSGEFYRKLGAKQLRVVVDSLLKDDPKVKLVVMGDMNDDPMDESMAIDLGARRYAWEVKNLGDLYNPFWNTLVEGQGTLEYMGRWNLFDQIILSKSLVDNSSKPKYKSLTFYGNNVFCRDYMLEPDGPFKGTPLRTIIGSRWLKGYSDHLPTVVYFMKNEE
;
A
#
# COMPACT_ATOMS: atom_id res chain seq x y z
N MET A 1 -48.08 -62.40 -44.10
CA MET A 1 -46.67 -62.26 -43.80
C MET A 1 -46.41 -60.81 -43.40
N LYS A 2 -46.20 -60.54 -42.14
CA LYS A 2 -46.09 -59.19 -41.60
C LYS A 2 -44.61 -58.89 -41.32
N ASN A 3 -44.05 -57.94 -42.03
CA ASN A 3 -42.69 -57.41 -41.75
C ASN A 3 -42.71 -56.47 -40.56
N LYS A 4 -42.02 -56.80 -39.48
CA LYS A 4 -41.78 -55.93 -38.37
C LYS A 4 -40.49 -55.16 -38.64
N LEU A 5 -40.60 -53.82 -38.81
CA LEU A 5 -39.50 -52.85 -38.91
C LEU A 5 -39.03 -52.56 -37.56
N ILE A 6 -37.82 -52.92 -37.18
CA ILE A 6 -37.16 -52.64 -35.91
C ILE A 6 -36.47 -51.27 -36.06
N TRP A 7 -36.96 -50.25 -35.34
CA TRP A 7 -36.30 -48.96 -35.21
C TRP A 7 -35.22 -49.04 -34.12
N LEU A 8 -33.96 -48.93 -34.51
CA LEU A 8 -32.82 -48.81 -33.59
C LEU A 8 -32.68 -47.34 -33.23
N VAL A 9 -33.08 -46.95 -32.02
CA VAL A 9 -32.86 -45.60 -31.46
C VAL A 9 -31.45 -45.57 -30.91
N ALA A 10 -30.51 -44.98 -31.63
CA ALA A 10 -29.19 -44.67 -31.13
C ALA A 10 -29.27 -43.44 -30.18
N LEU A 11 -29.18 -43.72 -28.88
CA LEU A 11 -29.10 -42.67 -27.83
C LEU A 11 -27.67 -42.09 -27.83
N LEU A 12 -27.48 -40.98 -28.53
CA LEU A 12 -26.25 -40.19 -28.45
C LEU A 12 -26.21 -39.54 -27.05
N MET A 13 -25.44 -40.12 -26.13
CA MET A 13 -25.02 -39.45 -24.92
C MET A 13 -24.05 -38.32 -25.30
N ILE A 14 -24.55 -37.14 -25.40
CA ILE A 14 -23.71 -35.93 -25.37
C ILE A 14 -23.21 -35.80 -23.95
N VAL A 15 -22.02 -36.30 -23.67
CA VAL A 15 -21.26 -35.96 -22.47
C VAL A 15 -20.86 -34.50 -22.63
N GLY A 16 -21.70 -33.60 -22.16
CA GLY A 16 -21.36 -32.19 -22.00
C GLY A 16 -20.22 -32.11 -20.98
N GLN A 17 -19.00 -31.96 -21.45
CA GLN A 17 -17.93 -31.49 -20.62
C GLN A 17 -18.32 -30.06 -20.22
N THR A 18 -18.92 -29.90 -19.05
CA THR A 18 -18.95 -28.64 -18.36
C THR A 18 -17.50 -28.31 -18.00
N MET A 19 -16.85 -27.58 -18.89
CA MET A 19 -15.62 -26.88 -18.54
C MET A 19 -15.98 -26.04 -17.29
N ALA A 20 -15.46 -26.43 -16.13
CA ALA A 20 -15.58 -25.65 -14.94
C ALA A 20 -15.04 -24.26 -15.29
N LYS A 21 -15.91 -23.27 -15.30
CA LYS A 21 -15.52 -21.87 -15.47
C LYS A 21 -14.71 -21.55 -14.23
N GLY A 22 -13.38 -21.51 -14.36
CA GLY A 22 -12.50 -21.23 -13.23
C GLY A 22 -13.00 -20.00 -12.50
N ASN A 23 -13.09 -20.08 -11.18
CA ASN A 23 -13.56 -18.99 -10.33
C ASN A 23 -12.43 -17.97 -10.20
N ILE A 24 -12.57 -16.82 -10.86
CA ILE A 24 -11.58 -15.75 -10.78
C ILE A 24 -11.81 -14.99 -9.47
N GLU A 25 -10.86 -15.18 -8.55
CA GLU A 25 -10.81 -14.43 -7.30
C GLU A 25 -10.08 -13.10 -7.50
N ARG A 26 -10.50 -12.10 -6.71
CA ARG A 26 -9.94 -10.75 -6.73
C ARG A 26 -9.31 -10.40 -5.41
N TYR A 27 -8.16 -9.74 -5.48
CA TYR A 27 -7.40 -9.30 -4.32
C TYR A 27 -7.05 -7.83 -4.46
N ALA A 28 -6.95 -7.13 -3.34
CA ALA A 28 -6.52 -5.74 -3.30
C ALA A 28 -5.38 -5.56 -2.31
N ILE A 29 -4.42 -4.72 -2.66
CA ILE A 29 -3.32 -4.31 -1.80
C ILE A 29 -3.31 -2.79 -1.78
N GLY A 30 -3.29 -2.19 -0.59
CA GLY A 30 -3.37 -0.74 -0.39
C GLY A 30 -2.15 -0.16 0.29
N PHE A 31 -2.02 1.17 0.21
CA PHE A 31 -1.08 1.96 1.01
C PHE A 31 -1.77 3.24 1.50
N TYR A 32 -1.46 3.67 2.73
CA TYR A 32 -1.97 4.91 3.30
C TYR A 32 -0.97 5.55 4.27
N ASN A 33 -0.55 6.79 4.02
CA ASN A 33 0.12 7.62 5.01
C ASN A 33 -0.92 8.13 6.01
N LEU A 34 -0.74 7.85 7.30
CA LEU A 34 -1.73 8.12 8.35
C LEU A 34 -1.62 9.53 8.96
N GLU A 35 -0.73 10.38 8.45
CA GLU A 35 -0.47 11.74 8.96
C GLU A 35 -0.25 11.75 10.48
N ASN A 36 0.93 11.29 10.93
CA ASN A 36 1.32 11.33 12.33
C ASN A 36 0.31 10.67 13.28
N LEU A 37 0.11 9.36 13.16
CA LEU A 37 -0.70 8.60 14.10
C LEU A 37 0.06 8.40 15.40
N PHE A 38 -0.10 9.36 16.31
CA PHE A 38 0.45 9.36 17.66
C PHE A 38 -0.63 9.13 18.71
N ASP A 39 -0.28 8.47 19.82
CA ASP A 39 -1.11 8.47 21.02
C ASP A 39 -0.89 9.74 21.88
N THR A 40 -1.16 9.69 23.17
CA THR A 40 -1.03 10.83 24.08
C THR A 40 0.04 10.61 25.15
N ILE A 41 0.90 9.59 24.97
CA ILE A 41 1.90 9.14 25.93
C ILE A 41 3.28 9.38 25.31
N HIS A 42 4.18 10.02 26.06
CA HIS A 42 5.54 10.25 25.59
C HIS A 42 6.34 8.94 25.50
N ASP A 43 6.95 8.70 24.35
CA ASP A 43 7.92 7.61 24.18
C ASP A 43 9.34 8.13 24.43
N GLU A 44 10.04 7.49 25.36
CA GLU A 44 11.37 7.93 25.79
C GLU A 44 12.36 7.98 24.61
N GLY A 45 13.06 9.10 24.50
CA GLY A 45 14.03 9.34 23.44
C GLY A 45 13.44 9.80 22.09
N LYS A 46 12.13 9.96 21.99
CA LYS A 46 11.45 10.42 20.77
C LYS A 46 11.06 11.91 20.85
N GLN A 47 10.97 12.55 19.70
CA GLN A 47 10.58 13.96 19.56
C GLN A 47 9.07 14.09 19.29
N ASP A 48 8.24 13.49 20.15
CA ASP A 48 6.79 13.39 20.04
C ASP A 48 6.05 14.48 20.84
N SER A 49 6.76 15.39 21.50
CA SER A 49 6.21 16.39 22.43
C SER A 49 5.06 17.22 21.86
N ALA A 50 5.00 17.42 20.55
CA ALA A 50 3.89 18.12 19.91
C ALA A 50 2.56 17.35 20.02
N PHE A 51 2.61 16.03 20.14
CA PHE A 51 1.46 15.12 20.22
C PHE A 51 1.11 14.71 21.67
N LEU A 52 1.50 15.50 22.65
CA LEU A 52 1.10 15.33 24.04
C LEU A 52 -0.04 16.30 24.42
N PRO A 53 -0.82 15.98 25.48
CA PRO A 53 -1.92 16.84 25.95
C PRO A 53 -1.48 18.27 26.30
N ASN A 54 -0.25 18.44 26.78
CA ASN A 54 0.37 19.73 27.08
C ASN A 54 1.25 20.28 25.94
N GLY A 55 1.42 19.54 24.86
CA GLY A 55 2.20 19.89 23.68
C GLY A 55 1.56 21.00 22.83
N SER A 56 2.24 21.39 21.74
CA SER A 56 1.78 22.47 20.85
C SER A 56 0.44 22.17 20.19
N ASN A 57 0.18 20.91 19.86
CA ASN A 57 -1.07 20.47 19.23
C ASN A 57 -2.21 20.25 20.24
N LYS A 58 -1.93 20.34 21.55
CA LYS A 58 -2.89 19.99 22.61
C LYS A 58 -3.55 18.64 22.31
N TRP A 59 -2.71 17.63 21.98
CA TRP A 59 -3.13 16.32 21.52
C TRP A 59 -3.64 15.49 22.69
N ASN A 60 -4.96 15.41 22.84
CA ASN A 60 -5.62 14.71 23.94
C ASN A 60 -6.36 13.46 23.45
N THR A 61 -6.91 12.71 24.37
CA THR A 61 -7.64 11.47 24.09
C THR A 61 -8.80 11.68 23.10
N GLU A 62 -9.53 12.80 23.15
CA GLU A 62 -10.62 13.08 22.22
C GLU A 62 -10.12 13.15 20.77
N LYS A 63 -9.02 13.90 20.55
CA LYS A 63 -8.40 14.03 19.22
C LYS A 63 -7.86 12.71 18.71
N TYR A 64 -7.19 11.97 19.58
CA TYR A 64 -6.64 10.65 19.25
C TYR A 64 -7.74 9.68 18.88
N GLN A 65 -8.79 9.54 19.68
CA GLN A 65 -9.91 8.65 19.38
C GLN A 65 -10.64 9.02 18.08
N LEU A 66 -10.83 10.30 17.80
CA LEU A 66 -11.41 10.75 16.54
C LEU A 66 -10.52 10.39 15.36
N LYS A 67 -9.20 10.58 15.47
CA LYS A 67 -8.21 10.19 14.45
C LYS A 67 -8.30 8.68 14.16
N LEU A 68 -8.29 7.85 15.19
CA LEU A 68 -8.44 6.39 15.05
C LEU A 68 -9.73 6.01 14.32
N ASN A 69 -10.86 6.57 14.71
CA ASN A 69 -12.16 6.31 14.07
C ASN A 69 -12.15 6.70 12.59
N ASN A 70 -11.60 7.88 12.27
CA ASN A 70 -11.52 8.39 10.91
C ASN A 70 -10.65 7.49 10.03
N LEU A 71 -9.45 7.13 10.49
CA LEU A 71 -8.53 6.24 9.78
C LEU A 71 -9.13 4.84 9.59
N ALA A 72 -9.73 4.27 10.64
CA ALA A 72 -10.36 2.96 10.56
C ALA A 72 -11.54 2.92 9.56
N LYS A 73 -12.30 4.02 9.44
CA LYS A 73 -13.35 4.16 8.43
C LYS A 73 -12.78 4.09 7.01
N VAL A 74 -11.69 4.79 6.74
CA VAL A 74 -11.01 4.79 5.43
C VAL A 74 -10.42 3.42 5.13
N LEU A 75 -9.61 2.88 6.05
CA LEU A 75 -8.94 1.58 5.91
C LEU A 75 -9.95 0.43 5.75
N GLY A 76 -11.07 0.48 6.46
CA GLY A 76 -12.14 -0.52 6.34
C GLY A 76 -12.85 -0.53 4.98
N LEU A 77 -12.82 0.59 4.25
CA LEU A 77 -13.43 0.75 2.93
C LEU A 77 -12.43 0.64 1.79
N LEU A 78 -11.12 0.70 2.07
CA LEU A 78 -10.09 0.67 1.06
C LEU A 78 -10.13 -0.65 0.26
N GLY A 79 -10.22 -0.53 -1.07
CA GLY A 79 -10.29 -1.66 -2.00
C GLY A 79 -11.69 -2.25 -2.20
N THR A 80 -12.73 -1.80 -1.44
CA THR A 80 -14.09 -2.36 -1.56
C THR A 80 -14.77 -2.03 -2.88
N ASP A 81 -14.27 -1.11 -3.66
CA ASP A 81 -14.80 -0.78 -5.00
C ASP A 81 -14.67 -1.96 -5.99
N SER A 82 -13.74 -2.88 -5.75
CA SER A 82 -13.49 -4.05 -6.61
C SER A 82 -13.43 -5.38 -5.86
N VAL A 83 -13.15 -5.37 -4.55
CA VAL A 83 -13.00 -6.55 -3.70
C VAL A 83 -13.91 -6.40 -2.49
N ALA A 84 -14.97 -7.21 -2.40
CA ALA A 84 -16.01 -7.06 -1.38
C ALA A 84 -15.48 -6.98 0.07
N ASN A 85 -14.41 -7.70 0.36
CA ASN A 85 -13.76 -7.68 1.67
C ASN A 85 -12.66 -6.60 1.81
N GLY A 86 -12.47 -5.74 0.80
CA GLY A 86 -11.43 -4.72 0.79
C GLY A 86 -10.02 -5.29 0.65
N CYS A 87 -9.01 -4.52 1.06
CA CYS A 87 -7.61 -4.91 0.90
C CYS A 87 -7.24 -6.13 1.77
N SER A 88 -6.52 -7.08 1.16
CA SER A 88 -5.90 -8.22 1.86
C SER A 88 -4.71 -7.77 2.70
N VAL A 89 -4.00 -6.74 2.23
CA VAL A 89 -2.79 -6.18 2.82
C VAL A 89 -2.81 -4.66 2.62
N ILE A 90 -2.41 -3.90 3.65
CA ILE A 90 -2.31 -2.43 3.59
C ILE A 90 -1.00 -2.01 4.25
N GLY A 91 -0.07 -1.43 3.48
CA GLY A 91 1.06 -0.71 4.05
C GLY A 91 0.60 0.61 4.64
N VAL A 92 1.16 0.98 5.77
CA VAL A 92 0.90 2.28 6.41
C VAL A 92 2.21 2.96 6.80
N ALA A 93 2.20 4.29 6.81
CA ALA A 93 3.32 5.11 7.25
C ALA A 93 2.88 6.15 8.28
N GLU A 94 3.86 6.73 8.98
CA GLU A 94 3.67 7.71 10.05
C GLU A 94 2.91 7.13 11.25
N VAL A 95 3.30 5.94 11.65
CA VAL A 95 2.81 5.22 12.82
C VAL A 95 3.83 5.40 13.96
N GLU A 96 3.37 5.78 15.14
CA GLU A 96 4.25 5.99 16.28
C GLU A 96 4.84 4.67 16.80
N ASN A 97 3.98 3.69 17.13
CA ASN A 97 4.39 2.45 17.78
C ASN A 97 3.29 1.36 17.64
N SER A 98 3.53 0.20 18.26
CA SER A 98 2.57 -0.91 18.26
C SER A 98 1.27 -0.59 19.02
N ARG A 99 1.29 0.28 20.06
CA ARG A 99 0.07 0.65 20.82
C ARG A 99 -0.96 1.31 19.91
N VAL A 100 -0.53 2.29 19.08
CA VAL A 100 -1.45 2.98 18.18
C VAL A 100 -2.01 2.03 17.11
N LEU A 101 -1.27 1.01 16.71
CA LEU A 101 -1.74 -0.03 15.78
C LEU A 101 -2.76 -0.98 16.44
N ASP A 102 -2.54 -1.37 17.70
CA ASP A 102 -3.50 -2.15 18.48
C ASP A 102 -4.81 -1.37 18.62
N ASP A 103 -4.75 -0.09 19.00
CA ASP A 103 -5.91 0.78 19.14
C ASP A 103 -6.63 1.00 17.80
N LEU A 104 -5.90 1.13 16.70
CA LEU A 104 -6.44 1.26 15.35
C LEU A 104 -7.15 -0.04 14.92
N CYS A 105 -6.52 -1.20 15.10
CA CYS A 105 -7.10 -2.50 14.75
C CYS A 105 -8.31 -2.86 15.64
N ALA A 106 -8.39 -2.30 16.86
CA ALA A 106 -9.54 -2.46 17.75
C ALA A 106 -10.78 -1.67 17.29
N GLN A 107 -10.65 -0.70 16.36
CA GLN A 107 -11.78 0.07 15.85
C GLN A 107 -12.76 -0.83 15.08
N PRO A 108 -14.08 -0.60 15.19
CA PRO A 108 -15.10 -1.51 14.67
C PRO A 108 -14.93 -1.97 13.21
N PRO A 109 -14.58 -1.10 12.23
CA PRO A 109 -14.42 -1.53 10.84
C PRO A 109 -13.31 -2.57 10.65
N LEU A 110 -12.18 -2.42 11.35
CA LEU A 110 -11.02 -3.30 11.25
C LEU A 110 -11.17 -4.54 12.13
N LYS A 111 -11.70 -4.35 13.35
CA LYS A 111 -11.99 -5.44 14.29
C LYS A 111 -12.95 -6.47 13.70
N LYS A 112 -13.99 -6.03 12.98
CA LYS A 112 -14.97 -6.92 12.32
C LYS A 112 -14.29 -7.88 11.32
N ARG A 113 -13.22 -7.45 10.66
CA ARG A 113 -12.42 -8.23 9.72
C ARG A 113 -11.27 -8.97 10.41
N ASN A 114 -11.13 -8.84 11.73
CA ASN A 114 -9.99 -9.37 12.50
C ASN A 114 -8.63 -8.93 11.92
N ILE A 115 -8.53 -7.70 11.41
CA ILE A 115 -7.29 -7.16 10.86
C ILE A 115 -6.17 -7.24 11.90
N LYS A 116 -5.01 -7.71 11.48
CA LYS A 116 -3.77 -7.80 12.24
C LYS A 116 -2.72 -6.88 11.65
N PHE A 117 -1.63 -6.71 12.36
CA PHE A 117 -0.50 -5.92 11.86
C PHE A 117 0.84 -6.60 12.15
N GLU A 118 1.83 -6.21 11.38
CA GLU A 118 3.25 -6.42 11.63
C GLU A 118 3.93 -5.06 11.73
N HIS A 119 4.81 -4.91 12.71
CA HIS A 119 5.56 -3.68 12.97
C HIS A 119 6.91 -4.01 13.61
N ILE A 120 7.93 -3.26 13.27
CA ILE A 120 9.24 -3.25 13.93
C ILE A 120 9.59 -1.80 14.21
N GLU A 121 9.84 -1.49 15.47
CA GLU A 121 10.25 -0.15 15.91
C GLU A 121 11.52 0.29 15.19
N GLY A 122 11.45 1.45 14.58
CA GLY A 122 12.53 2.03 13.80
C GLY A 122 13.35 3.09 14.57
N PRO A 123 14.48 3.48 14.00
CA PRO A 123 15.38 4.44 14.64
C PRO A 123 15.02 5.92 14.39
N ASP A 124 13.87 6.23 13.76
CA ASP A 124 13.49 7.61 13.48
C ASP A 124 13.31 8.40 14.79
N VAL A 125 13.98 9.54 14.88
CA VAL A 125 13.98 10.36 16.11
C VAL A 125 12.62 10.99 16.43
N ARG A 126 11.74 11.14 15.43
CA ARG A 126 10.37 11.62 15.64
C ARG A 126 9.46 10.55 16.22
N GLY A 127 9.91 9.27 16.16
CA GLY A 127 9.09 8.13 16.55
C GLY A 127 7.99 7.84 15.53
N ILE A 128 8.31 7.83 14.23
CA ILE A 128 7.37 7.41 13.20
C ILE A 128 7.96 6.28 12.36
N ASP A 129 7.13 5.29 12.11
CA ASP A 129 7.51 4.07 11.42
C ASP A 129 6.58 3.73 10.26
N CYS A 130 6.94 2.66 9.55
CA CYS A 130 6.07 1.95 8.62
C CYS A 130 5.56 0.65 9.25
N ALA A 131 4.35 0.26 8.89
CA ALA A 131 3.77 -1.01 9.32
C ALA A 131 2.95 -1.66 8.20
N LEU A 132 2.55 -2.91 8.40
CA LEU A 132 1.68 -3.64 7.49
C LEU A 132 0.44 -4.13 8.23
N LEU A 133 -0.74 -3.69 7.81
CA LEU A 133 -2.01 -4.25 8.23
C LEU A 133 -2.40 -5.38 7.27
N TYR A 134 -3.01 -6.46 7.77
CA TYR A 134 -3.43 -7.57 6.91
C TYR A 134 -4.65 -8.32 7.44
N ASP A 135 -5.38 -8.92 6.51
CA ASP A 135 -6.47 -9.85 6.80
C ASP A 135 -5.89 -11.27 6.96
N PRO A 136 -5.85 -11.83 8.18
CA PRO A 136 -5.24 -13.14 8.41
C PRO A 136 -6.04 -14.31 7.81
N ALA A 137 -7.26 -14.09 7.33
CA ALA A 137 -7.99 -15.09 6.59
C ALA A 137 -7.39 -15.31 5.19
N VAL A 138 -6.79 -14.25 4.60
CA VAL A 138 -6.34 -14.21 3.21
C VAL A 138 -4.83 -14.19 3.08
N PHE A 139 -4.13 -13.40 3.91
CA PHE A 139 -2.67 -13.30 3.92
C PHE A 139 -2.07 -13.98 5.14
N LYS A 140 -1.08 -14.86 4.92
CA LYS A 140 -0.37 -15.58 5.98
C LYS A 140 1.07 -15.08 6.04
N VAL A 141 1.39 -14.33 7.08
CA VAL A 141 2.74 -13.83 7.34
C VAL A 141 3.69 -15.00 7.64
N ARG A 142 4.91 -14.94 7.11
CA ARG A 142 6.00 -15.90 7.33
C ARG A 142 7.19 -15.28 8.03
N ASP A 143 7.58 -14.07 7.60
CA ASP A 143 8.77 -13.39 8.09
C ASP A 143 8.62 -11.88 7.99
N THR A 144 9.25 -11.17 8.94
CA THR A 144 9.32 -9.71 8.97
C THR A 144 10.73 -9.25 9.26
N LYS A 145 11.17 -8.19 8.59
CA LYS A 145 12.46 -7.56 8.87
C LYS A 145 12.43 -6.06 8.56
N LEU A 146 13.25 -5.31 9.27
CA LEU A 146 13.54 -3.92 8.99
C LEU A 146 14.97 -3.80 8.46
N VAL A 147 15.13 -3.27 7.23
CA VAL A 147 16.43 -2.95 6.66
C VAL A 147 16.68 -1.46 6.88
N PRO A 148 17.75 -1.08 7.58
CA PRO A 148 18.02 0.32 7.86
C PRO A 148 18.20 1.14 6.58
N TYR A 149 17.65 2.35 6.57
CA TYR A 149 18.03 3.38 5.63
C TYR A 149 19.17 4.21 6.25
N VAL A 150 20.30 4.21 5.60
CA VAL A 150 21.50 4.87 6.12
C VAL A 150 21.72 6.18 5.39
N GLN A 151 21.56 7.29 6.09
CA GLN A 151 22.02 8.60 5.60
C GLN A 151 23.47 8.80 6.04
N VAL A 152 24.38 8.72 5.10
CA VAL A 152 25.78 9.14 5.33
C VAL A 152 25.82 10.66 5.18
N LEU A 153 25.71 11.36 6.29
CA LEU A 153 26.01 12.80 6.33
C LEU A 153 27.51 12.96 6.56
N GLU A 154 28.18 13.79 5.80
CA GLU A 154 29.63 14.08 5.98
C GLU A 154 30.00 14.55 7.40
N LYS A 155 29.01 15.02 8.18
CA LYS A 155 29.17 15.55 9.53
C LYS A 155 28.48 14.73 10.64
N ASP A 156 27.61 13.80 10.28
CA ASP A 156 26.85 13.02 11.28
C ASP A 156 26.54 11.61 10.72
N SER A 157 27.54 10.74 10.86
CA SER A 157 27.48 9.36 10.37
C SER A 157 26.45 8.48 11.11
N ASN A 158 25.72 9.04 12.07
CA ASN A 158 24.79 8.30 12.94
C ASN A 158 23.31 8.73 12.76
N TYR A 159 22.97 9.50 11.73
CA TYR A 159 21.57 9.85 11.50
C TYR A 159 20.87 8.70 10.80
N PHE A 160 20.00 8.04 11.54
CA PHE A 160 19.09 7.00 11.04
C PHE A 160 17.67 7.55 10.95
N THR A 161 16.95 7.18 9.91
CA THR A 161 15.52 7.45 9.77
C THR A 161 14.79 6.15 9.50
N ARG A 162 13.50 6.22 9.15
CA ARG A 162 12.68 5.05 8.80
C ARG A 162 13.43 4.15 7.84
N GLY A 163 13.44 2.86 8.12
CA GLY A 163 14.02 1.86 7.23
C GLY A 163 13.02 1.36 6.18
N PHE A 164 13.42 0.30 5.50
CA PHE A 164 12.56 -0.46 4.59
C PHE A 164 11.96 -1.64 5.36
N PHE A 165 10.68 -1.55 5.66
CA PHE A 165 9.96 -2.60 6.39
C PHE A 165 9.48 -3.67 5.42
N ILE A 166 9.95 -4.91 5.61
CA ILE A 166 9.74 -6.02 4.69
C ILE A 166 8.91 -7.09 5.39
N VAL A 167 7.81 -7.48 4.77
CA VAL A 167 6.96 -8.58 5.22
C VAL A 167 6.83 -9.59 4.10
N SER A 168 7.18 -10.82 4.37
CA SER A 168 7.02 -11.96 3.46
C SER A 168 5.90 -12.87 3.94
N GLY A 169 5.10 -13.38 3.01
CA GLY A 169 3.96 -14.20 3.35
C GLY A 169 3.39 -14.95 2.15
N THR A 170 2.17 -15.45 2.32
CA THR A 170 1.43 -16.15 1.26
C THR A 170 0.08 -15.48 1.04
N LEU A 171 -0.18 -15.03 -0.18
CA LEU A 171 -1.46 -14.54 -0.68
C LEU A 171 -1.89 -15.39 -1.86
N ALA A 172 -3.15 -15.82 -1.89
CA ALA A 172 -3.66 -16.61 -3.01
C ALA A 172 -2.77 -17.83 -3.36
N THR A 173 -2.27 -18.53 -2.34
CA THR A 173 -1.34 -19.67 -2.44
C THR A 173 0.06 -19.37 -3.01
N GLU A 174 0.36 -18.09 -3.30
CA GLU A 174 1.64 -17.65 -3.86
C GLU A 174 2.48 -16.86 -2.86
N HIS A 175 3.81 -16.96 -3.01
CA HIS A 175 4.72 -16.18 -2.19
C HIS A 175 4.65 -14.70 -2.57
N LEU A 176 4.24 -13.86 -1.61
CA LEU A 176 4.19 -12.41 -1.71
C LEU A 176 5.17 -11.79 -0.72
N THR A 177 6.01 -10.90 -1.21
CA THR A 177 6.84 -10.03 -0.36
C THR A 177 6.42 -8.58 -0.57
N VAL A 178 6.21 -7.88 0.53
CA VAL A 178 5.83 -6.46 0.54
C VAL A 178 6.94 -5.67 1.22
N VAL A 179 7.39 -4.60 0.57
CA VAL A 179 8.32 -3.62 1.14
C VAL A 179 7.54 -2.34 1.36
N VAL A 180 7.38 -1.94 2.61
CA VAL A 180 6.76 -0.66 2.99
C VAL A 180 7.86 0.33 3.33
N ASN A 181 7.79 1.52 2.78
CA ASN A 181 8.79 2.56 3.00
C ASN A 181 8.18 3.96 3.10
N HIS A 182 8.95 4.89 3.68
CA HIS A 182 8.61 6.30 3.71
C HIS A 182 9.92 7.08 3.51
N LEU A 183 10.15 7.53 2.28
CA LEU A 183 11.38 8.25 1.92
C LEU A 183 11.43 9.65 2.54
N PRO A 184 12.62 10.28 2.63
CA PRO A 184 12.77 11.62 3.17
C PRO A 184 11.89 12.65 2.44
N SER A 185 11.26 13.56 3.21
CA SER A 185 10.38 14.57 2.65
C SER A 185 11.12 15.52 1.68
N ARG A 186 10.36 16.21 0.83
CA ARG A 186 10.93 17.24 -0.08
C ARG A 186 11.67 18.34 0.69
N TYR A 187 11.30 18.59 1.96
CA TYR A 187 12.01 19.52 2.84
C TYR A 187 13.47 19.09 3.10
N SER A 188 13.75 17.79 3.20
CA SER A 188 15.10 17.26 3.37
C SER A 188 16.00 17.40 2.12
N GLY A 189 15.41 17.62 0.95
CA GLY A 189 16.11 17.77 -0.32
C GLY A 189 16.10 16.50 -1.18
N GLU A 190 16.25 16.70 -2.49
CA GLU A 190 16.21 15.65 -3.52
C GLU A 190 17.29 14.59 -3.33
N PHE A 191 18.52 15.02 -2.95
CA PHE A 191 19.65 14.11 -2.73
C PHE A 191 19.31 12.94 -1.82
N TYR A 192 18.62 13.19 -0.69
CA TYR A 192 18.28 12.13 0.26
C TYR A 192 17.20 11.19 -0.27
N ARG A 193 16.23 11.68 -1.05
CA ARG A 193 15.25 10.81 -1.70
C ARG A 193 15.88 9.91 -2.75
N LYS A 194 16.78 10.44 -3.57
CA LYS A 194 17.56 9.66 -4.54
C LYS A 194 18.45 8.62 -3.86
N LEU A 195 19.09 8.97 -2.74
CA LEU A 195 19.87 8.03 -1.93
C LEU A 195 18.96 6.90 -1.38
N GLY A 196 17.79 7.25 -0.86
CA GLY A 196 16.81 6.29 -0.39
C GLY A 196 16.32 5.36 -1.49
N ALA A 197 16.00 5.90 -2.66
CA ALA A 197 15.56 5.13 -3.82
C ALA A 197 16.66 4.15 -4.31
N LYS A 198 17.94 4.55 -4.31
CA LYS A 198 19.08 3.66 -4.62
C LYS A 198 19.22 2.53 -3.60
N GLN A 199 19.09 2.82 -2.31
CA GLN A 199 19.16 1.79 -1.26
C GLN A 199 17.94 0.84 -1.35
N LEU A 200 16.74 1.38 -1.61
CA LEU A 200 15.55 0.59 -1.86
C LEU A 200 15.73 -0.32 -3.09
N ARG A 201 16.39 0.16 -4.15
CA ARG A 201 16.74 -0.66 -5.31
C ARG A 201 17.64 -1.83 -4.95
N VAL A 202 18.65 -1.61 -4.11
CA VAL A 202 19.54 -2.69 -3.61
C VAL A 202 18.73 -3.74 -2.83
N VAL A 203 17.77 -3.31 -1.99
CA VAL A 203 16.87 -4.23 -1.28
C VAL A 203 16.04 -5.05 -2.27
N VAL A 204 15.43 -4.40 -3.26
CA VAL A 204 14.65 -5.05 -4.33
C VAL A 204 15.49 -6.08 -5.09
N ASP A 205 16.69 -5.70 -5.50
CA ASP A 205 17.61 -6.59 -6.24
C ASP A 205 18.01 -7.82 -5.41
N SER A 206 18.24 -7.64 -4.10
CA SER A 206 18.51 -8.76 -3.20
C SER A 206 17.33 -9.72 -3.10
N LEU A 207 16.11 -9.20 -2.91
CA LEU A 207 14.89 -10.02 -2.82
C LEU A 207 14.63 -10.80 -4.11
N LEU A 208 14.80 -10.16 -5.28
CA LEU A 208 14.62 -10.79 -6.58
C LEU A 208 15.75 -11.77 -6.93
N LYS A 209 16.95 -11.59 -6.37
CA LYS A 209 18.06 -12.55 -6.50
C LYS A 209 17.79 -13.81 -5.67
N ASP A 210 17.23 -13.65 -4.46
CA ASP A 210 16.93 -14.78 -3.56
C ASP A 210 15.74 -15.61 -4.10
N ASP A 211 14.70 -14.93 -4.64
CA ASP A 211 13.56 -15.59 -5.32
C ASP A 211 13.16 -14.77 -6.57
N PRO A 212 13.65 -15.14 -7.76
CA PRO A 212 13.33 -14.41 -8.99
C PRO A 212 11.86 -14.44 -9.40
N LYS A 213 11.06 -15.32 -8.79
CA LYS A 213 9.62 -15.45 -9.07
C LYS A 213 8.73 -14.88 -7.98
N VAL A 214 9.31 -14.33 -6.90
CA VAL A 214 8.54 -13.72 -5.82
C VAL A 214 7.60 -12.64 -6.35
N LYS A 215 6.38 -12.62 -5.86
CA LYS A 215 5.46 -11.52 -6.07
C LYS A 215 5.92 -10.37 -5.17
N LEU A 216 6.66 -9.41 -5.74
CA LEU A 216 7.21 -8.31 -4.97
C LEU A 216 6.38 -7.04 -5.19
N VAL A 217 5.92 -6.47 -4.10
CA VAL A 217 5.22 -5.18 -4.04
C VAL A 217 6.08 -4.21 -3.22
N VAL A 218 6.47 -3.09 -3.81
CA VAL A 218 7.14 -1.99 -3.13
C VAL A 218 6.17 -0.84 -3.01
N MET A 219 5.84 -0.44 -1.79
CA MET A 219 4.86 0.62 -1.55
C MET A 219 5.35 1.62 -0.52
N GLY A 220 4.81 2.82 -0.59
CA GLY A 220 5.16 3.83 0.42
C GLY A 220 4.81 5.24 -0.01
N ASP A 221 5.05 6.16 0.93
CA ASP A 221 5.19 7.58 0.64
C ASP A 221 6.61 7.82 0.13
N MET A 222 6.73 7.96 -1.18
CA MET A 222 8.01 8.17 -1.86
C MET A 222 8.50 9.62 -1.74
N ASN A 223 7.63 10.54 -1.30
CA ASN A 223 7.87 11.97 -1.26
C ASN A 223 8.35 12.59 -2.60
N ASP A 224 8.22 11.81 -3.69
CA ASP A 224 8.47 12.20 -5.07
C ASP A 224 7.40 11.62 -5.99
N ASP A 225 7.18 12.28 -7.12
CA ASP A 225 6.24 11.81 -8.14
C ASP A 225 6.81 10.62 -8.93
N PRO A 226 5.97 9.79 -9.58
CA PRO A 226 6.44 8.63 -10.35
C PRO A 226 7.46 8.94 -11.45
N MET A 227 7.46 10.17 -11.99
CA MET A 227 8.39 10.62 -13.03
C MET A 227 9.67 11.24 -12.49
N ASP A 228 9.79 11.52 -11.18
CA ASP A 228 10.99 12.09 -10.59
C ASP A 228 12.16 11.10 -10.69
N GLU A 229 13.39 11.61 -10.75
CA GLU A 229 14.60 10.79 -10.97
C GLU A 229 14.76 9.68 -9.94
N SER A 230 14.38 9.93 -8.68
CA SER A 230 14.42 8.92 -7.61
C SER A 230 13.59 7.67 -7.96
N MET A 231 12.41 7.85 -8.55
CA MET A 231 11.51 6.74 -8.91
C MET A 231 11.82 6.19 -10.29
N ALA A 232 11.95 7.06 -11.30
CA ALA A 232 12.09 6.65 -12.68
C ALA A 232 13.48 6.07 -13.01
N ILE A 233 14.56 6.59 -12.36
CA ILE A 233 15.95 6.27 -12.64
C ILE A 233 16.57 5.48 -11.50
N ASP A 234 16.59 6.02 -10.27
CA ASP A 234 17.33 5.42 -9.16
C ASP A 234 16.67 4.13 -8.66
N LEU A 235 15.33 4.09 -8.51
CA LEU A 235 14.59 2.86 -8.28
C LEU A 235 14.35 2.08 -9.57
N GLY A 236 14.22 2.75 -10.71
CA GLY A 236 14.06 2.15 -12.02
C GLY A 236 12.64 1.63 -12.30
N ALA A 237 11.62 2.26 -11.72
CA ALA A 237 10.22 1.92 -11.95
C ALA A 237 9.75 2.43 -13.33
N ARG A 238 9.16 1.55 -14.14
CA ARG A 238 8.74 1.82 -15.52
C ARG A 238 7.30 2.36 -15.55
N ARG A 239 7.06 3.25 -16.51
CA ARG A 239 5.75 3.85 -16.76
C ARG A 239 4.74 2.87 -17.34
N TYR A 240 5.18 2.02 -18.28
CA TYR A 240 4.29 1.14 -19.02
C TYR A 240 4.56 -0.32 -18.72
N ALA A 241 3.51 -1.11 -18.52
CA ALA A 241 3.61 -2.53 -18.23
C ALA A 241 4.40 -3.29 -19.31
N TRP A 242 4.29 -2.91 -20.58
CA TRP A 242 5.01 -3.54 -21.70
C TRP A 242 6.53 -3.28 -21.70
N GLU A 243 7.01 -2.30 -20.92
CA GLU A 243 8.45 -2.06 -20.72
C GLU A 243 9.08 -3.06 -19.74
N VAL A 244 8.25 -3.70 -18.90
CA VAL A 244 8.68 -4.64 -17.86
C VAL A 244 8.87 -6.02 -18.49
N LYS A 245 10.10 -6.31 -18.94
CA LYS A 245 10.45 -7.51 -19.71
C LYS A 245 11.27 -8.51 -18.91
N ASN A 246 12.16 -8.01 -18.05
CA ASN A 246 13.10 -8.82 -17.27
C ASN A 246 12.62 -8.95 -15.82
N LEU A 247 13.10 -9.97 -15.12
CA LEU A 247 12.70 -10.23 -13.72
C LEU A 247 13.07 -9.08 -12.76
N GLY A 248 14.13 -8.31 -13.07
CA GLY A 248 14.53 -7.13 -12.29
C GLY A 248 13.75 -5.85 -12.59
N ASP A 249 12.89 -5.85 -13.61
CA ASP A 249 12.12 -4.66 -13.98
C ASP A 249 10.95 -4.45 -13.02
N LEU A 250 10.67 -3.18 -12.72
CA LEU A 250 9.56 -2.74 -11.88
C LEU A 250 8.56 -1.93 -12.70
N TYR A 251 7.28 -2.10 -12.39
CA TYR A 251 6.16 -1.37 -12.99
C TYR A 251 5.52 -0.43 -11.98
N ASN A 252 5.36 0.85 -12.33
CA ASN A 252 4.63 1.82 -11.53
C ASN A 252 3.30 2.20 -12.20
N PRO A 253 2.17 1.60 -11.80
CA PRO A 253 0.87 1.88 -12.39
C PRO A 253 0.36 3.31 -12.11
N PHE A 254 0.90 3.99 -11.10
CA PHE A 254 0.45 5.32 -10.68
C PHE A 254 1.02 6.46 -11.54
N TRP A 255 1.99 6.19 -12.42
CA TRP A 255 2.52 7.20 -13.31
C TRP A 255 1.44 7.81 -14.21
N ASN A 256 0.63 6.96 -14.85
CA ASN A 256 -0.46 7.45 -15.70
C ASN A 256 -1.58 8.09 -14.87
N THR A 257 -1.85 7.60 -13.66
CA THR A 257 -2.83 8.17 -12.73
C THR A 257 -2.53 9.64 -12.45
N LEU A 258 -1.26 9.99 -12.19
CA LEU A 258 -0.87 11.39 -12.00
C LEU A 258 -0.99 12.21 -13.29
N VAL A 259 -0.58 11.64 -14.44
CA VAL A 259 -0.71 12.31 -15.75
C VAL A 259 -2.17 12.59 -16.10
N GLU A 260 -3.10 11.76 -15.64
CA GLU A 260 -4.55 11.93 -15.77
C GLU A 260 -5.14 12.92 -14.76
N GLY A 261 -4.29 13.53 -13.93
CA GLY A 261 -4.67 14.59 -12.99
C GLY A 261 -5.13 14.12 -11.61
N GLN A 262 -4.90 12.84 -11.26
CA GLN A 262 -5.18 12.33 -9.92
C GLN A 262 -3.89 12.27 -9.10
N GLY A 263 -3.92 12.81 -7.89
CA GLY A 263 -2.81 12.79 -6.94
C GLY A 263 -3.25 12.28 -5.56
N THR A 264 -2.29 12.08 -4.70
CA THR A 264 -2.53 11.66 -3.30
C THR A 264 -2.33 12.78 -2.31
N LEU A 265 -1.59 13.81 -2.66
CA LEU A 265 -1.29 14.97 -1.83
C LEU A 265 -1.36 16.25 -2.67
N GLU A 266 -1.96 17.30 -2.11
CA GLU A 266 -1.88 18.63 -2.69
C GLU A 266 -0.79 19.44 -1.98
N TYR A 267 0.11 20.04 -2.74
CA TYR A 267 1.16 20.90 -2.21
C TYR A 267 1.36 22.13 -3.11
N MET A 268 1.22 23.31 -2.55
CA MET A 268 1.36 24.62 -3.25
C MET A 268 0.46 24.74 -4.50
N GLY A 269 -0.79 24.29 -4.42
CA GLY A 269 -1.76 24.37 -5.52
C GLY A 269 -1.55 23.30 -6.60
N ARG A 270 -0.69 22.30 -6.36
CA ARG A 270 -0.40 21.23 -7.30
C ARG A 270 -0.63 19.86 -6.66
N TRP A 271 -1.33 19.00 -7.36
CA TRP A 271 -1.45 17.59 -7.02
C TRP A 271 -0.15 16.85 -7.31
N ASN A 272 0.31 16.08 -6.34
CA ASN A 272 1.44 15.15 -6.44
C ASN A 272 0.94 13.74 -6.10
N LEU A 273 1.65 12.72 -6.55
CA LEU A 273 1.34 11.33 -6.27
C LEU A 273 2.56 10.68 -5.58
N PHE A 274 2.69 10.92 -4.27
CA PHE A 274 3.80 10.42 -3.45
C PHE A 274 3.56 9.00 -2.95
N ASP A 275 2.30 8.63 -2.77
CA ASP A 275 1.87 7.34 -2.25
C ASP A 275 1.75 6.35 -3.40
N GLN A 276 2.77 5.51 -3.58
CA GLN A 276 2.91 4.64 -4.76
C GLN A 276 2.94 3.17 -4.36
N ILE A 277 2.43 2.31 -5.23
CA ILE A 277 2.53 0.85 -5.14
C ILE A 277 3.14 0.35 -6.45
N ILE A 278 4.38 -0.12 -6.37
CA ILE A 278 5.23 -0.51 -7.50
C ILE A 278 5.33 -2.03 -7.51
N LEU A 279 5.28 -2.64 -8.68
CA LEU A 279 5.09 -4.07 -8.87
C LEU A 279 6.28 -4.69 -9.59
N SER A 280 6.72 -5.88 -9.14
CA SER A 280 7.69 -6.69 -9.89
C SER A 280 7.08 -7.31 -11.15
N LYS A 281 7.94 -7.72 -12.07
CA LYS A 281 7.56 -8.40 -13.33
C LYS A 281 6.63 -9.59 -13.11
N SER A 282 6.82 -10.35 -12.03
CA SER A 282 6.02 -11.55 -11.72
C SER A 282 4.54 -11.27 -11.44
N LEU A 283 4.17 -9.99 -11.18
CA LEU A 283 2.79 -9.53 -10.98
C LEU A 283 2.16 -8.94 -12.25
N VAL A 284 2.93 -8.80 -13.34
CA VAL A 284 2.50 -8.09 -14.55
C VAL A 284 2.42 -9.07 -15.74
N ASP A 285 1.24 -9.22 -16.31
CA ASP A 285 1.01 -9.98 -17.54
C ASP A 285 0.70 -9.00 -18.69
N ASN A 286 1.58 -9.00 -19.69
CA ASN A 286 1.47 -8.12 -20.87
C ASN A 286 0.72 -8.80 -22.05
N SER A 287 0.13 -9.96 -21.83
CA SER A 287 -0.64 -10.64 -22.88
C SER A 287 -1.96 -9.91 -23.16
N SER A 288 -2.41 -9.95 -24.40
CA SER A 288 -3.69 -9.37 -24.80
C SER A 288 -4.92 -10.06 -24.18
N LYS A 289 -4.73 -11.26 -23.64
CA LYS A 289 -5.78 -12.06 -22.97
C LYS A 289 -5.17 -12.77 -21.75
N PRO A 290 -5.02 -12.09 -20.61
CA PRO A 290 -4.50 -12.69 -19.39
C PRO A 290 -5.33 -13.89 -18.96
N LYS A 291 -4.67 -14.98 -18.56
CA LYS A 291 -5.33 -16.21 -18.10
C LYS A 291 -5.46 -16.29 -16.58
N TYR A 292 -4.84 -15.33 -15.87
CA TYR A 292 -4.84 -15.22 -14.40
C TYR A 292 -4.44 -16.52 -13.66
N LYS A 293 -3.56 -17.33 -14.25
CA LYS A 293 -3.05 -18.57 -13.63
C LYS A 293 -2.21 -18.30 -12.38
N SER A 294 -1.74 -17.09 -12.24
CA SER A 294 -0.95 -16.57 -11.15
C SER A 294 -1.53 -15.21 -10.76
N LEU A 295 -1.27 -14.75 -9.55
CA LEU A 295 -1.68 -13.43 -9.06
C LEU A 295 -1.19 -12.34 -10.04
N THR A 296 -2.12 -11.69 -10.71
CA THR A 296 -1.83 -10.80 -11.84
C THR A 296 -2.53 -9.46 -11.65
N PHE A 297 -1.78 -8.37 -11.78
CA PHE A 297 -2.28 -7.01 -11.73
C PHE A 297 -3.29 -6.73 -12.84
N TYR A 298 -4.40 -6.04 -12.52
CA TYR A 298 -5.37 -5.62 -13.52
C TYR A 298 -5.84 -4.16 -13.40
N GLY A 299 -5.50 -3.47 -12.31
CA GLY A 299 -5.87 -2.06 -12.14
C GLY A 299 -5.40 -1.43 -10.85
N ASN A 300 -5.46 -0.11 -10.80
CA ASN A 300 -5.11 0.69 -9.62
C ASN A 300 -6.09 1.87 -9.46
N ASN A 301 -6.10 2.48 -8.29
CA ASN A 301 -6.91 3.65 -7.99
C ASN A 301 -6.28 4.48 -6.86
N VAL A 302 -6.53 5.79 -6.86
CA VAL A 302 -6.44 6.65 -5.67
C VAL A 302 -7.81 6.63 -5.01
N PHE A 303 -7.88 6.09 -3.80
CA PHE A 303 -9.15 6.00 -3.08
C PHE A 303 -9.49 7.35 -2.47
N CYS A 304 -10.62 7.90 -2.90
CA CYS A 304 -11.13 9.18 -2.46
C CYS A 304 -12.64 9.11 -2.19
N ARG A 305 -13.09 9.79 -1.16
CA ARG A 305 -14.51 10.01 -0.85
C ARG A 305 -14.70 11.46 -0.43
N ASP A 306 -15.85 12.03 -0.70
CA ASP A 306 -16.16 13.44 -0.42
C ASP A 306 -15.83 13.85 1.02
N TYR A 307 -16.08 12.96 1.99
CA TYR A 307 -15.81 13.22 3.40
C TYR A 307 -14.31 13.28 3.75
N MET A 308 -13.43 12.82 2.85
CA MET A 308 -11.97 12.88 3.00
C MET A 308 -11.37 14.19 2.48
N LEU A 309 -12.20 15.06 1.92
CA LEU A 309 -11.77 16.30 1.29
C LEU A 309 -12.25 17.53 2.08
N GLU A 310 -11.47 18.60 2.03
CA GLU A 310 -11.88 19.90 2.56
C GLU A 310 -13.17 20.37 1.86
N PRO A 311 -14.26 20.62 2.62
CA PRO A 311 -15.56 20.88 2.01
C PRO A 311 -15.66 22.30 1.43
N ASP A 312 -14.91 23.26 1.95
CA ASP A 312 -14.98 24.66 1.58
C ASP A 312 -13.65 25.41 1.82
N GLY A 313 -13.65 26.73 1.59
CA GLY A 313 -12.49 27.58 1.82
C GLY A 313 -11.39 27.47 0.76
N PRO A 314 -10.19 28.00 1.04
CA PRO A 314 -9.09 28.07 0.06
C PRO A 314 -8.48 26.69 -0.27
N PHE A 315 -8.70 25.67 0.56
CA PHE A 315 -8.21 24.32 0.38
C PHE A 315 -9.31 23.34 -0.06
N LYS A 316 -10.47 23.87 -0.50
CA LYS A 316 -11.60 23.04 -0.96
C LYS A 316 -11.14 22.00 -1.98
N GLY A 317 -11.51 20.73 -1.72
CA GLY A 317 -11.21 19.60 -2.60
C GLY A 317 -9.84 18.97 -2.38
N THR A 318 -9.00 19.52 -1.49
CA THR A 318 -7.74 18.87 -1.07
C THR A 318 -8.00 17.90 0.09
N PRO A 319 -7.06 16.98 0.42
CA PRO A 319 -7.26 16.06 1.54
C PRO A 319 -7.52 16.79 2.86
N LEU A 320 -8.57 16.37 3.57
CA LEU A 320 -8.94 16.90 4.88
C LEU A 320 -8.01 16.32 5.95
N ARG A 321 -6.95 17.05 6.22
CA ARG A 321 -5.91 16.66 7.18
C ARG A 321 -6.33 16.81 8.63
N THR A 322 -5.58 16.22 9.52
CA THR A 322 -5.87 16.25 10.97
C THR A 322 -5.56 17.60 11.59
N ILE A 323 -4.38 18.18 11.27
CA ILE A 323 -3.88 19.43 11.87
C ILE A 323 -3.19 20.28 10.80
N ILE A 324 -3.40 21.60 10.87
CA ILE A 324 -2.60 22.62 10.16
C ILE A 324 -2.04 23.58 11.20
N GLY A 325 -0.71 23.63 11.35
CA GLY A 325 -0.07 24.37 12.45
C GLY A 325 -0.57 23.84 13.79
N SER A 326 -1.26 24.69 14.59
CA SER A 326 -1.90 24.27 15.86
C SER A 326 -3.42 24.07 15.74
N ARG A 327 -3.99 24.25 14.53
CA ARG A 327 -5.44 24.17 14.31
C ARG A 327 -5.86 22.73 14.01
N TRP A 328 -6.69 22.16 14.87
CA TRP A 328 -7.29 20.85 14.69
C TRP A 328 -8.46 20.90 13.72
N LEU A 329 -8.37 20.15 12.60
CA LEU A 329 -9.35 20.13 11.53
C LEU A 329 -10.31 18.94 11.61
N LYS A 330 -10.06 17.98 12.48
CA LYS A 330 -10.87 16.76 12.65
C LYS A 330 -10.88 15.85 11.42
N GLY A 331 -9.85 15.94 10.59
CA GLY A 331 -9.76 15.22 9.32
C GLY A 331 -9.24 13.80 9.45
N TYR A 332 -8.78 13.29 8.31
CA TYR A 332 -8.35 11.91 8.12
C TYR A 332 -6.83 11.80 7.99
N SER A 333 -6.30 12.37 6.91
CA SER A 333 -4.87 12.49 6.59
C SER A 333 -4.70 13.58 5.54
N ASP A 334 -3.51 14.15 5.44
CA ASP A 334 -3.12 15.03 4.33
C ASP A 334 -2.78 14.26 3.05
N HIS A 335 -2.88 12.94 3.10
CA HIS A 335 -2.74 12.04 1.96
C HIS A 335 -4.07 11.33 1.64
N LEU A 336 -4.24 10.92 0.37
CA LEU A 336 -5.26 9.98 -0.07
C LEU A 336 -4.61 8.61 -0.26
N PRO A 337 -5.25 7.51 0.18
CA PRO A 337 -4.67 6.18 0.02
C PRO A 337 -4.70 5.70 -1.42
N THR A 338 -3.74 4.83 -1.76
CA THR A 338 -3.65 4.15 -3.05
C THR A 338 -3.99 2.68 -2.92
N VAL A 339 -4.44 2.08 -4.01
CA VAL A 339 -4.79 0.66 -4.09
C VAL A 339 -4.47 0.09 -5.45
N VAL A 340 -3.98 -1.14 -5.47
CA VAL A 340 -3.80 -1.97 -6.67
C VAL A 340 -4.64 -3.24 -6.55
N TYR A 341 -5.14 -3.72 -7.69
CA TYR A 341 -6.03 -4.86 -7.77
C TYR A 341 -5.41 -5.99 -8.56
N PHE A 342 -5.63 -7.20 -8.08
CA PHE A 342 -5.13 -8.43 -8.69
C PHE A 342 -6.26 -9.42 -8.93
N MET A 343 -6.07 -10.24 -9.96
CA MET A 343 -6.91 -11.39 -10.26
C MET A 343 -6.08 -12.68 -10.22
N LYS A 344 -6.71 -13.76 -9.77
CA LYS A 344 -6.18 -15.11 -9.89
C LYS A 344 -7.32 -16.08 -10.17
N ASN A 345 -7.07 -17.02 -11.08
CA ASN A 345 -7.97 -18.15 -11.31
C ASN A 345 -7.65 -19.24 -10.29
N GLU A 346 -8.59 -19.55 -9.43
CA GLU A 346 -8.49 -20.66 -8.49
C GLU A 346 -9.07 -21.91 -9.19
N GLU A 347 -8.16 -22.75 -9.66
CA GLU A 347 -8.49 -24.07 -10.23
C GLU A 347 -8.78 -25.09 -9.13
#